data_4b8f641d9b8732ba44396929ae2aea83
#
_entry.id   4b8f641d9b8732ba44396929ae2aea83
#
_cell.length_a   1.000
_cell.length_b   1.000
_cell.length_c   1.000
_cell.angle_alpha   90.00
_cell.angle_beta   90.00
_cell.angle_gamma   90.00
#
_symmetry.space_group_name_H-M   'P 1'
#
loop_
_entity.id
_entity.type
_entity.pdbx_description
1 polymer ?
#
loop_
_entity_poly.entity_id
_entity_poly.type
_entity_poly.pdbx_seq_one_letter_code
_entity_poly.pdbx_strand_id
1 'polypeptide(L)'
;MKIKGIIFDFDGTIADTLPICLHSFRRVFHEFDGRSLTDHEITAMFGPSEVGIIEQNLRRKEFVPQAIEAYYAHYRNEHHRFATPNANIRELLGRLKSRGLKLGIYTGKARRSYEISCRHLNLDSFFDAAVT
;
A
#
# COMPACT_ATOMS: atom_id res chain seq x y z
N MET A 1 21.34 3.63 26.74
CA MET A 1 20.43 2.66 26.07
C MET A 1 20.85 2.56 24.61
N LYS A 2 20.97 1.35 24.07
CA LYS A 2 21.36 1.14 22.68
C LYS A 2 20.13 0.72 21.87
N ILE A 3 19.81 1.46 20.81
CA ILE A 3 18.74 1.10 19.86
C ILE A 3 19.17 -0.17 19.13
N LYS A 4 18.29 -1.17 19.07
CA LYS A 4 18.56 -2.45 18.42
C LYS A 4 17.73 -2.65 17.13
N GLY A 5 16.68 -1.86 16.95
CA GLY A 5 15.79 -1.94 15.79
C GLY A 5 14.94 -0.69 15.61
N ILE A 6 14.38 -0.56 14.44
CA ILE A 6 13.50 0.55 14.06
C ILE A 6 12.28 -0.04 13.35
N ILE A 7 11.11 0.47 13.68
CA ILE A 7 9.83 0.12 13.04
C ILE A 7 9.35 1.34 12.26
N PHE A 8 9.00 1.13 11.00
CA PHE A 8 8.48 2.16 10.10
C PHE A 8 7.01 1.93 9.78
N ASP A 9 6.28 3.00 9.53
CA ASP A 9 5.08 2.94 8.70
C ASP A 9 5.48 2.81 7.23
N PHE A 10 4.56 2.41 6.37
CA PHE A 10 4.86 2.20 4.95
C PHE A 10 4.36 3.34 4.07
N ASP A 11 3.04 3.49 3.93
CA ASP A 11 2.44 4.49 3.05
C ASP A 11 2.77 5.92 3.51
N GLY A 12 3.36 6.71 2.62
CA GLY A 12 3.80 8.08 2.92
C GLY A 12 5.08 8.20 3.75
N THR A 13 5.67 7.07 4.19
CA THR A 13 6.93 7.04 4.96
C THR A 13 8.04 6.37 4.15
N ILE A 14 7.87 5.11 3.79
CA ILE A 14 8.82 4.35 2.95
C ILE A 14 8.64 4.71 1.48
N ALA A 15 7.41 4.88 1.02
CA ALA A 15 7.07 5.23 -0.35
C ALA A 15 5.80 6.06 -0.41
N ASP A 16 5.70 6.93 -1.41
CA ASP A 16 4.45 7.61 -1.76
C ASP A 16 3.59 6.66 -2.60
N THR A 17 2.67 5.98 -1.93
CA THR A 17 1.76 4.98 -2.49
C THR A 17 0.30 5.46 -2.51
N LEU A 18 0.02 6.66 -2.02
CA LEU A 18 -1.34 7.23 -2.07
C LEU A 18 -1.88 7.34 -3.50
N PRO A 19 -1.11 7.84 -4.49
CA PRO A 19 -1.62 7.93 -5.86
C PRO A 19 -2.06 6.59 -6.45
N ILE A 20 -1.30 5.49 -6.23
CA ILE A 20 -1.70 4.17 -6.73
C ILE A 20 -2.91 3.61 -6.01
N CYS A 21 -3.06 3.87 -4.71
CA CYS A 21 -4.26 3.49 -3.96
C CYS A 21 -5.49 4.18 -4.53
N LEU A 22 -5.44 5.51 -4.68
CA LEU A 22 -6.54 6.31 -5.23
C LEU A 22 -6.91 5.86 -6.65
N HIS A 23 -5.92 5.65 -7.50
CA HIS A 23 -6.12 5.13 -8.85
C HIS A 23 -6.85 3.79 -8.85
N SER A 24 -6.39 2.84 -8.04
CA SER A 24 -6.95 1.50 -7.98
C SER A 24 -8.40 1.50 -7.46
N PHE A 25 -8.70 2.26 -6.42
CA PHE A 25 -10.08 2.42 -5.92
C PHE A 25 -10.98 3.10 -6.95
N ARG A 26 -10.51 4.18 -7.59
CA ARG A 26 -11.29 4.89 -8.62
C ARG A 26 -11.68 3.95 -9.75
N ARG A 27 -10.74 3.11 -10.21
CA ARG A 27 -11.00 2.09 -11.24
C ARG A 27 -12.05 1.09 -10.79
N VAL A 28 -11.92 0.54 -9.59
CA VAL A 28 -12.84 -0.47 -9.05
C VAL A 28 -14.25 0.07 -8.89
N PHE A 29 -14.41 1.24 -8.26
CA PHE A 29 -15.74 1.83 -8.08
C PHE A 29 -16.39 2.26 -9.40
N HIS A 30 -15.59 2.66 -10.38
CA HIS A 30 -16.12 2.93 -11.73
C HIS A 30 -16.53 1.64 -12.44
N GLU A 31 -15.71 0.61 -12.41
CA GLU A 31 -15.93 -0.64 -13.12
C GLU A 31 -17.14 -1.42 -12.56
N PHE A 32 -17.30 -1.50 -11.25
CA PHE A 32 -18.32 -2.32 -10.61
C PHE A 32 -19.59 -1.56 -10.19
N ASP A 33 -19.48 -0.29 -9.88
CA ASP A 33 -20.62 0.55 -9.45
C ASP A 33 -21.01 1.65 -10.45
N GLY A 34 -20.20 1.88 -11.49
CA GLY A 34 -20.41 3.01 -12.43
C GLY A 34 -20.16 4.37 -11.80
N ARG A 35 -19.50 4.45 -10.63
CA ARG A 35 -19.27 5.71 -9.92
C ARG A 35 -17.91 6.32 -10.28
N SER A 36 -17.94 7.62 -10.62
CA SER A 36 -16.72 8.42 -10.78
C SER A 36 -16.47 9.18 -9.47
N LEU A 37 -15.58 8.66 -8.64
CA LEU A 37 -15.28 9.22 -7.33
C LEU A 37 -14.07 10.17 -7.39
N THR A 38 -14.15 11.26 -6.63
CA THR A 38 -13.04 12.18 -6.39
C THR A 38 -12.07 11.60 -5.37
N ASP A 39 -10.86 12.13 -5.31
CA ASP A 39 -9.87 11.75 -4.31
C ASP A 39 -10.39 11.97 -2.88
N HIS A 40 -11.13 13.06 -2.65
CA HIS A 40 -11.73 13.37 -1.36
C HIS A 40 -12.77 12.31 -0.94
N GLU A 41 -13.62 11.88 -1.87
CA GLU A 41 -14.62 10.83 -1.58
C GLU A 41 -13.96 9.49 -1.27
N ILE A 42 -12.87 9.14 -1.98
CA ILE A 42 -12.14 7.90 -1.72
C ILE A 42 -11.40 7.99 -0.38
N THR A 43 -10.71 9.08 -0.10
CA THR A 43 -9.98 9.25 1.17
C THR A 43 -10.90 9.28 2.38
N ALA A 44 -12.15 9.74 2.22
CA ALA A 44 -13.16 9.67 3.27
C ALA A 44 -13.55 8.23 3.68
N MET A 45 -13.25 7.24 2.83
CA MET A 45 -13.46 5.82 3.12
C MET A 45 -12.29 5.18 3.88
N PHE A 46 -11.17 5.86 4.02
CA PHE A 46 -9.96 5.31 4.63
C PHE A 46 -10.16 5.06 6.14
N GLY A 47 -9.48 4.05 6.63
CA GLY A 47 -9.56 3.54 8.00
C GLY A 47 -9.42 2.01 7.98
N PRO A 48 -10.35 1.27 7.34
CA PRO A 48 -10.18 -0.17 7.12
C PRO A 48 -9.02 -0.50 6.14
N SER A 49 -8.69 -1.79 6.03
CA SER A 49 -7.82 -2.29 4.93
C SER A 49 -8.50 -2.06 3.57
N GLU A 50 -7.75 -2.21 2.49
CA GLU A 50 -8.29 -2.07 1.12
C GLU A 50 -9.49 -3.00 0.88
N VAL A 51 -9.43 -4.22 1.40
CA VAL A 51 -10.54 -5.18 1.35
C VAL A 51 -11.74 -4.63 2.10
N GLY A 52 -11.55 -4.17 3.32
CA GLY A 52 -12.61 -3.58 4.13
C GLY A 52 -13.24 -2.35 3.50
N ILE A 53 -12.46 -1.50 2.84
CA ILE A 53 -12.98 -0.33 2.10
C ILE A 53 -13.92 -0.79 0.99
N ILE A 54 -13.54 -1.79 0.20
CA ILE A 54 -14.37 -2.32 -0.90
C ILE A 54 -15.63 -2.97 -0.34
N GLU A 55 -15.49 -3.83 0.69
CA GLU A 55 -16.64 -4.51 1.33
C GLU A 55 -17.68 -3.53 1.87
N GLN A 56 -17.22 -2.44 2.49
CA GLN A 56 -18.13 -1.46 3.10
C GLN A 56 -18.77 -0.52 2.07
N ASN A 57 -18.04 -0.14 1.03
CA ASN A 57 -18.43 0.98 0.17
C ASN A 57 -18.92 0.57 -1.23
N LEU A 58 -18.63 -0.65 -1.71
CA LEU A 58 -19.17 -1.13 -2.96
C LEU A 58 -20.68 -1.34 -2.82
N ARG A 59 -21.48 -0.75 -3.71
CA ARG A 59 -22.95 -0.85 -3.69
C ARG A 59 -23.42 -2.22 -4.16
N ARG A 60 -22.82 -2.71 -5.23
CA ARG A 60 -23.15 -4.01 -5.84
C ARG A 60 -22.39 -5.12 -5.12
N LYS A 61 -22.89 -5.53 -3.97
CA LYS A 61 -22.26 -6.47 -3.03
C LYS A 61 -21.94 -7.84 -3.65
N GLU A 62 -22.68 -8.25 -4.65
CA GLU A 62 -22.44 -9.49 -5.39
C GLU A 62 -21.09 -9.51 -6.11
N PHE A 63 -20.50 -8.35 -6.39
CA PHE A 63 -19.21 -8.24 -7.07
C PHE A 63 -18.01 -7.98 -6.14
N VAL A 64 -18.20 -7.98 -4.83
CA VAL A 64 -17.12 -7.71 -3.87
C VAL A 64 -15.89 -8.60 -4.11
N PRO A 65 -15.99 -9.93 -4.29
CA PRO A 65 -14.82 -10.76 -4.55
C PRO A 65 -14.07 -10.36 -5.83
N GLN A 66 -14.79 -10.08 -6.92
CA GLN A 66 -14.19 -9.67 -8.19
C GLN A 66 -13.56 -8.27 -8.08
N ALA A 67 -14.21 -7.36 -7.37
CA ALA A 67 -13.72 -6.00 -7.14
C ALA A 67 -12.41 -6.00 -6.34
N ILE A 68 -12.27 -6.86 -5.35
CA ILE A 68 -11.03 -7.04 -4.60
C ILE A 68 -9.89 -7.52 -5.51
N GLU A 69 -10.15 -8.53 -6.34
CA GLU A 69 -9.13 -9.02 -7.29
C GLU A 69 -8.76 -7.94 -8.33
N ALA A 70 -9.74 -7.19 -8.83
CA ALA A 70 -9.51 -6.08 -9.76
C ALA A 70 -8.69 -4.97 -9.11
N TYR A 71 -8.93 -4.63 -7.84
CA TYR A 71 -8.11 -3.67 -7.10
C TYR A 71 -6.63 -4.06 -7.11
N TYR A 72 -6.31 -5.29 -6.74
CA TYR A 72 -4.92 -5.75 -6.72
C TYR A 72 -4.31 -5.88 -8.11
N ALA A 73 -5.10 -6.18 -9.12
CA ALA A 73 -4.64 -6.17 -10.51
C ALA A 73 -4.27 -4.76 -10.97
N HIS A 74 -5.11 -3.76 -10.73
CA HIS A 74 -4.81 -2.35 -11.01
C HIS A 74 -3.60 -1.87 -10.22
N TYR A 75 -3.56 -2.18 -8.93
CA TYR A 75 -2.46 -1.81 -8.04
C TYR A 75 -1.11 -2.35 -8.53
N ARG A 76 -1.07 -3.61 -8.94
CA ARG A 76 0.15 -4.25 -9.46
C ARG A 76 0.55 -3.69 -10.82
N ASN A 77 -0.39 -3.63 -11.75
CA ASN A 77 -0.09 -3.31 -13.15
C ASN A 77 0.29 -1.85 -13.34
N GLU A 78 -0.30 -0.94 -12.56
CA GLU A 78 -0.11 0.50 -12.67
C GLU A 78 0.86 1.06 -11.60
N HIS A 79 1.40 0.22 -10.72
CA HIS A 79 2.25 0.63 -9.61
C HIS A 79 3.41 1.54 -10.05
N HIS A 80 4.09 1.17 -11.12
CA HIS A 80 5.24 1.91 -11.67
C HIS A 80 4.89 3.33 -12.14
N ARG A 81 3.61 3.59 -12.45
CA ARG A 81 3.15 4.90 -12.94
C ARG A 81 2.75 5.84 -11.82
N PHE A 82 2.26 5.31 -10.71
CA PHE A 82 1.61 6.09 -9.66
C PHE A 82 2.30 6.00 -8.30
N ALA A 83 3.20 5.05 -8.09
CA ALA A 83 3.95 4.95 -6.85
C ALA A 83 5.40 5.35 -7.07
N THR A 84 5.92 6.19 -6.17
CA THR A 84 7.31 6.61 -6.18
C THR A 84 7.99 6.20 -4.88
N PRO A 85 9.25 5.70 -4.94
CA PRO A 85 10.01 5.49 -3.72
C PRO A 85 10.31 6.86 -3.08
N ASN A 86 10.34 6.91 -1.75
CA ASN A 86 10.87 8.06 -1.07
C ASN A 86 12.37 8.20 -1.42
N ALA A 87 12.77 9.39 -1.84
CA ALA A 87 14.18 9.66 -2.16
C ALA A 87 15.08 9.30 -0.99
N ASN A 88 16.21 8.66 -1.26
CA ASN A 88 17.21 8.24 -0.27
C ASN A 88 16.76 7.16 0.73
N ILE A 89 15.51 6.65 0.65
CA ILE A 89 15.05 5.64 1.60
C ILE A 89 15.90 4.35 1.53
N ARG A 90 16.23 3.91 0.32
CA ARG A 90 17.07 2.72 0.14
C ARG A 90 18.46 2.88 0.77
N GLU A 91 19.05 4.05 0.59
CA GLU A 91 20.35 4.37 1.19
C GLU A 91 20.26 4.37 2.71
N LEU A 92 19.22 5.00 3.27
CA LEU A 92 18.98 5.00 4.71
C LEU A 92 18.81 3.58 5.25
N LEU A 93 17.94 2.76 4.65
CA LEU A 93 17.71 1.39 5.07
C LEU A 93 19.01 0.56 5.00
N GLY A 94 19.78 0.71 3.94
CA GLY A 94 21.09 0.06 3.79
C GLY A 94 22.06 0.45 4.90
N ARG A 95 22.16 1.74 5.22
CA ARG A 95 23.01 2.24 6.32
C ARG A 95 22.58 1.71 7.69
N LEU A 96 21.27 1.62 7.93
CA LEU A 96 20.74 1.08 9.19
C LEU A 96 21.05 -0.41 9.31
N LYS A 97 20.87 -1.18 8.24
CA LYS A 97 21.20 -2.61 8.19
C LYS A 97 22.70 -2.85 8.41
N SER A 98 23.57 -2.04 7.78
CA SER A 98 25.04 -2.18 7.94
C SER A 98 25.50 -1.90 9.36
N ARG A 99 24.72 -1.16 10.15
CA ARG A 99 24.95 -0.95 11.59
C ARG A 99 24.38 -2.06 12.47
N GLY A 100 23.85 -3.13 11.88
CA GLY A 100 23.31 -4.28 12.59
C GLY A 100 21.91 -4.06 13.20
N LEU A 101 21.20 -3.02 12.78
CA LEU A 101 19.84 -2.75 13.26
C LEU A 101 18.83 -3.69 12.59
N LYS A 102 17.86 -4.16 13.37
CA LYS A 102 16.66 -4.83 12.85
C LYS A 102 15.67 -3.80 12.34
N LEU A 103 15.09 -4.06 11.17
CA LEU A 103 14.12 -3.17 10.55
C LEU A 103 12.77 -3.86 10.41
N GLY A 104 11.72 -3.21 10.86
CA GLY A 104 10.35 -3.72 10.78
C GLY A 104 9.40 -2.73 10.14
N ILE A 105 8.28 -3.25 9.66
CA ILE A 105 7.13 -2.47 9.20
C ILE A 105 5.96 -2.73 10.15
N TYR A 106 5.24 -1.67 10.51
CA TYR A 106 3.94 -1.72 11.14
C TYR A 106 3.00 -0.77 10.40
N THR A 107 1.99 -1.33 9.73
CA THR A 107 1.14 -0.56 8.81
C THR A 107 -0.30 -1.10 8.78
N GLY A 108 -1.27 -0.20 8.55
CA GLY A 108 -2.65 -0.58 8.24
C GLY A 108 -2.88 -1.06 6.80
N LYS A 109 -1.85 -0.99 5.95
CA LYS A 109 -1.89 -1.51 4.59
C LYS A 109 -2.06 -3.03 4.59
N ALA A 110 -2.90 -3.57 3.70
CA ALA A 110 -3.06 -5.00 3.58
C ALA A 110 -1.77 -5.68 3.10
N ARG A 111 -1.52 -6.91 3.58
CA ARG A 111 -0.34 -7.71 3.25
C ARG A 111 -0.07 -7.78 1.75
N ARG A 112 -1.11 -8.02 0.97
CA ARG A 112 -1.00 -8.22 -0.47
C ARG A 112 -0.48 -6.97 -1.21
N SER A 113 -1.01 -5.79 -0.91
CA SER A 113 -0.53 -4.54 -1.51
C SER A 113 0.86 -4.13 -0.99
N TYR A 114 1.16 -4.40 0.28
CA TYR A 114 2.50 -4.23 0.83
C TYR A 114 3.54 -5.06 0.06
N GLU A 115 3.28 -6.35 -0.16
CA GLU A 115 4.19 -7.23 -0.90
C GLU A 115 4.36 -6.80 -2.36
N ILE A 116 3.29 -6.35 -3.02
CA ILE A 116 3.36 -5.80 -4.38
C ILE A 116 4.29 -4.58 -4.40
N SER A 117 4.12 -3.63 -3.48
CA SER A 117 4.95 -2.43 -3.40
C SER A 117 6.42 -2.77 -3.10
N CYS A 118 6.67 -3.66 -2.16
CA CYS A 118 8.04 -4.08 -1.82
C CYS A 118 8.78 -4.67 -3.03
N ARG A 119 8.10 -5.50 -3.82
CA ARG A 119 8.68 -6.08 -5.05
C ARG A 119 8.98 -5.00 -6.09
N HIS A 120 8.02 -4.13 -6.39
CA HIS A 120 8.21 -3.05 -7.37
C HIS A 120 9.30 -2.07 -6.98
N LEU A 121 9.45 -1.80 -5.70
CA LEU A 121 10.44 -0.85 -5.17
C LEU A 121 11.77 -1.53 -4.77
N ASN A 122 11.87 -2.86 -4.92
CA ASN A 122 13.04 -3.65 -4.52
C ASN A 122 13.42 -3.44 -3.04
N LEU A 123 12.43 -3.55 -2.15
CA LEU A 123 12.60 -3.34 -0.71
C LEU A 123 12.50 -4.62 0.12
N ASP A 124 12.21 -5.77 -0.51
CA ASP A 124 11.97 -7.06 0.16
C ASP A 124 13.09 -7.46 1.13
N SER A 125 14.34 -7.18 0.78
CA SER A 125 15.51 -7.62 1.55
C SER A 125 15.81 -6.76 2.79
N PHE A 126 15.17 -5.60 2.95
CA PHE A 126 15.51 -4.69 4.03
C PHE A 126 14.80 -5.01 5.35
N PHE A 127 13.58 -5.53 5.29
CA PHE A 127 12.75 -5.69 6.47
C PHE A 127 12.83 -7.10 7.04
N ASP A 128 13.14 -7.18 8.33
CA ASP A 128 13.22 -8.44 9.08
C ASP A 128 11.82 -8.95 9.49
N ALA A 129 10.85 -8.05 9.62
CA ALA A 129 9.46 -8.37 9.95
C ALA A 129 8.49 -7.29 9.42
N ALA A 130 7.27 -7.69 9.15
CA ALA A 130 6.19 -6.78 8.80
C ALA A 130 4.87 -7.22 9.44
N VAL A 131 4.19 -6.26 10.08
CA VAL A 131 2.81 -6.41 10.58
C VAL A 131 1.92 -5.52 9.72
N THR A 132 0.93 -6.14 9.09
CA THR A 132 0.01 -5.51 8.13
C THR A 132 -1.44 -5.76 8.54
#